data_5f907a070f513a9fbf55f1cc82f664a4
#
_entry.id   5f907a070f513a9fbf55f1cc82f664a4
#
_cell.length_a   1.000
_cell.length_b   1.000
_cell.length_c   1.000
_cell.angle_alpha   90.00
_cell.angle_beta   90.00
_cell.angle_gamma   90.00
#
_symmetry.space_group_name_H-M   'P 1'
#
loop_
_entity.id
_entity.type
_entity.pdbx_description
1 polymer ?
#
loop_
_entity_poly.entity_id
_entity_poly.type
_entity_poly.pdbx_seq_one_letter_code
_entity_poly.pdbx_strand_id
1 'polypeptide(L)'
;MDISFEYYKIFYYVAKYENITKAAMVLKSSQPNVTRIIHILEDQLDCRLFLREPRGLRLTEEGKRLYAHVAIACQHLLDAEAELCRDKNVCSGTIELGVTETALHLFLLQNLHDFQTGYPEIKIRIQNNTTPEILKSLQNGRLDLAVVTTPFELHDALACEDLLTFREVPAGGPDYAALSDRPMTLKEFRLHSIIGLGYGTASYEYYRKVFIEQHLDYESAMEVATADLVIPLLQNNLGVGFVPEPLAAPFFENDSLVPLTLNVPLPSREVKMLWDKSRSQSRATATFCSYLRERCQRNLPILDPENESVAGN
;
A
#
# COMPACT_ATOMS: atom_id res chain seq x y z
N MET A 1 -24.02 -26.63 -14.11
CA MET A 1 -24.91 -25.75 -13.33
C MET A 1 -25.06 -24.45 -14.12
N ASP A 2 -26.29 -24.06 -14.41
CA ASP A 2 -26.56 -22.82 -15.16
C ASP A 2 -27.14 -21.78 -14.21
N ILE A 3 -26.25 -21.21 -13.35
CA ILE A 3 -26.62 -20.20 -12.36
C ILE A 3 -26.60 -18.85 -13.04
N SER A 4 -27.73 -18.11 -12.98
CA SER A 4 -27.82 -16.79 -13.57
C SER A 4 -26.79 -15.83 -12.97
N PHE A 5 -26.10 -15.06 -13.83
CA PHE A 5 -25.17 -14.01 -13.40
C PHE A 5 -25.83 -12.96 -12.51
N GLU A 6 -27.11 -12.70 -12.66
CA GLU A 6 -27.87 -11.79 -11.81
C GLU A 6 -27.85 -12.21 -10.34
N TYR A 7 -27.81 -13.52 -10.03
CA TYR A 7 -27.74 -14.02 -8.65
C TYR A 7 -26.39 -13.72 -8.02
N TYR A 8 -25.30 -13.84 -8.79
CA TYR A 8 -23.97 -13.44 -8.34
C TYR A 8 -23.84 -11.94 -8.14
N LYS A 9 -24.48 -11.12 -9.00
CA LYS A 9 -24.52 -9.66 -8.84
C LYS A 9 -25.25 -9.27 -7.55
N ILE A 10 -26.37 -9.90 -7.26
CA ILE A 10 -27.14 -9.66 -6.03
C ILE A 10 -26.31 -10.09 -4.81
N PHE A 11 -25.70 -11.27 -4.86
CA PHE A 11 -24.79 -11.75 -3.82
C PHE A 11 -23.64 -10.77 -3.56
N TYR A 12 -23.00 -10.26 -4.61
CA TYR A 12 -21.94 -9.25 -4.50
C TYR A 12 -22.37 -8.02 -3.70
N TYR A 13 -23.51 -7.45 -4.02
CA TYR A 13 -23.98 -6.25 -3.31
C TYR A 13 -24.38 -6.55 -1.86
N VAL A 14 -25.01 -7.70 -1.59
CA VAL A 14 -25.35 -8.11 -0.22
C VAL A 14 -24.09 -8.33 0.61
N ALA A 15 -23.08 -8.98 0.05
CA ALA A 15 -21.79 -9.20 0.71
C ALA A 15 -21.01 -7.89 0.94
N LYS A 16 -21.00 -6.99 -0.04
CA LYS A 16 -20.32 -5.68 0.03
C LYS A 16 -20.87 -4.79 1.13
N TYR A 17 -22.19 -4.80 1.34
CA TYR A 17 -22.84 -3.92 2.33
C TYR A 17 -23.16 -4.63 3.64
N GLU A 18 -23.01 -5.96 3.70
CA GLU A 18 -23.41 -6.81 4.84
C GLU A 18 -24.84 -6.51 5.32
N ASN A 19 -25.69 -6.02 4.40
CA ASN A 19 -27.02 -5.51 4.69
C ASN A 19 -27.93 -5.64 3.47
N ILE A 20 -29.01 -6.47 3.60
CA ILE A 20 -29.96 -6.74 2.53
C ILE A 20 -30.70 -5.47 2.12
N THR A 21 -31.09 -4.62 3.07
CA THR A 21 -31.86 -3.39 2.77
C THR A 21 -31.03 -2.41 1.96
N LYS A 22 -29.74 -2.20 2.32
CA LYS A 22 -28.83 -1.35 1.56
C LYS A 22 -28.59 -1.92 0.16
N ALA A 23 -28.36 -3.23 0.06
CA ALA A 23 -28.18 -3.89 -1.24
C ALA A 23 -29.43 -3.74 -2.13
N ALA A 24 -30.62 -3.94 -1.58
CA ALA A 24 -31.89 -3.79 -2.29
C ALA A 24 -32.08 -2.36 -2.83
N MET A 25 -31.75 -1.33 -2.05
CA MET A 25 -31.79 0.06 -2.48
C MET A 25 -30.88 0.32 -3.69
N VAL A 26 -29.64 -0.14 -3.64
CA VAL A 26 -28.65 0.03 -4.72
C VAL A 26 -29.07 -0.71 -5.97
N LEU A 27 -29.62 -1.91 -5.82
CA LEU A 27 -30.10 -2.77 -6.92
C LEU A 27 -31.46 -2.33 -7.46
N LYS A 28 -32.09 -1.30 -6.88
CA LYS A 28 -33.47 -0.87 -7.22
C LYS A 28 -34.46 -2.04 -7.18
N SER A 29 -34.29 -2.93 -6.20
CA SER A 29 -35.08 -4.15 -5.99
C SER A 29 -35.75 -4.13 -4.62
N SER A 30 -36.71 -5.03 -4.40
CA SER A 30 -37.32 -5.20 -3.07
C SER A 30 -36.47 -6.12 -2.19
N GLN A 31 -36.46 -5.85 -0.88
CA GLN A 31 -35.75 -6.70 0.09
C GLN A 31 -36.21 -8.18 0.06
N PRO A 32 -37.53 -8.51 -0.06
CA PRO A 32 -37.96 -9.89 -0.21
C PRO A 32 -37.41 -10.58 -1.45
N ASN A 33 -37.31 -9.87 -2.58
CA ASN A 33 -36.72 -10.42 -3.80
C ASN A 33 -35.22 -10.71 -3.64
N VAL A 34 -34.46 -9.78 -3.07
CA VAL A 34 -33.03 -9.98 -2.77
C VAL A 34 -32.84 -11.20 -1.87
N THR A 35 -33.63 -11.31 -0.79
CA THR A 35 -33.56 -12.46 0.14
C THR A 35 -33.87 -13.77 -0.58
N ARG A 36 -34.91 -13.80 -1.38
CA ARG A 36 -35.31 -14.99 -2.17
C ARG A 36 -34.18 -15.44 -3.11
N ILE A 37 -33.54 -14.51 -3.81
CA ILE A 37 -32.45 -14.84 -4.74
C ILE A 37 -31.22 -15.37 -4.01
N ILE A 38 -30.86 -14.81 -2.85
CA ILE A 38 -29.77 -15.35 -2.04
C ILE A 38 -30.06 -16.79 -1.64
N HIS A 39 -31.27 -17.12 -1.21
CA HIS A 39 -31.63 -18.50 -0.87
C HIS A 39 -31.56 -19.43 -2.08
N ILE A 40 -32.03 -19.00 -3.26
CA ILE A 40 -31.92 -19.79 -4.48
C ILE A 40 -30.43 -20.07 -4.82
N LEU A 41 -29.56 -19.06 -4.68
CA LEU A 41 -28.15 -19.22 -4.94
C LEU A 41 -27.50 -20.20 -3.93
N GLU A 42 -27.83 -20.08 -2.63
CA GLU A 42 -27.39 -21.01 -1.60
C GLU A 42 -27.85 -22.45 -1.88
N ASP A 43 -29.11 -22.62 -2.27
CA ASP A 43 -29.67 -23.92 -2.63
C ASP A 43 -29.01 -24.52 -3.88
N GLN A 44 -28.72 -23.71 -4.91
CA GLN A 44 -28.03 -24.16 -6.13
C GLN A 44 -26.57 -24.52 -5.91
N LEU A 45 -25.90 -23.88 -4.93
CA LEU A 45 -24.52 -24.14 -4.56
C LEU A 45 -24.38 -25.18 -3.44
N ASP A 46 -25.51 -25.63 -2.88
CA ASP A 46 -25.60 -26.57 -1.75
C ASP A 46 -24.74 -26.11 -0.55
N CYS A 47 -24.72 -24.81 -0.30
CA CYS A 47 -24.00 -24.25 0.85
C CYS A 47 -24.61 -22.94 1.33
N ARG A 48 -24.41 -22.61 2.62
CA ARG A 48 -24.76 -21.30 3.15
C ARG A 48 -23.68 -20.30 2.88
N LEU A 49 -24.07 -19.12 2.37
CA LEU A 49 -23.14 -18.03 2.05
C LEU A 49 -23.16 -16.95 3.13
N PHE A 50 -24.26 -16.85 3.89
CA PHE A 50 -24.42 -15.85 4.94
C PHE A 50 -24.87 -16.45 6.26
N LEU A 51 -24.37 -15.87 7.35
CA LEU A 51 -24.86 -16.04 8.71
C LEU A 51 -25.67 -14.81 9.10
N ARG A 52 -26.84 -15.04 9.76
CA ARG A 52 -27.63 -13.94 10.32
C ARG A 52 -27.09 -13.58 11.71
N GLU A 53 -26.79 -12.32 11.89
CA GLU A 53 -26.38 -11.76 13.16
C GLU A 53 -27.38 -10.68 13.63
N PRO A 54 -27.44 -10.35 14.94
CA PRO A 54 -28.36 -9.33 15.47
C PRO A 54 -28.20 -7.94 14.83
N ARG A 55 -27.06 -7.68 14.21
CA ARG A 55 -26.74 -6.39 13.59
C ARG A 55 -26.54 -6.46 12.08
N GLY A 56 -26.97 -7.53 11.39
CA GLY A 56 -26.86 -7.65 9.95
C GLY A 56 -26.56 -9.06 9.45
N LEU A 57 -25.76 -9.15 8.40
CA LEU A 57 -25.33 -10.40 7.78
C LEU A 57 -23.81 -10.47 7.78
N ARG A 58 -23.29 -11.67 7.97
CA ARG A 58 -21.86 -11.95 7.84
C ARG A 58 -21.64 -13.11 6.85
N LEU A 59 -20.58 -13.05 6.08
CA LEU A 59 -20.19 -14.14 5.18
C LEU A 59 -19.73 -15.37 5.96
N THR A 60 -20.13 -16.56 5.49
CA THR A 60 -19.53 -17.84 5.87
C THR A 60 -18.14 -17.98 5.23
N GLU A 61 -17.39 -19.02 5.52
CA GLU A 61 -16.11 -19.31 4.83
C GLU A 61 -16.34 -19.61 3.34
N GLU A 62 -17.42 -20.32 3.01
CA GLU A 62 -17.87 -20.55 1.62
C GLU A 62 -18.23 -19.22 0.94
N GLY A 63 -18.97 -18.36 1.66
CA GLY A 63 -19.34 -17.02 1.19
C GLY A 63 -18.12 -16.14 0.93
N LYS A 64 -17.10 -16.17 1.78
CA LYS A 64 -15.86 -15.42 1.58
C LYS A 64 -15.10 -15.90 0.34
N ARG A 65 -15.00 -17.22 0.14
CA ARG A 65 -14.37 -17.80 -1.05
C ARG A 65 -15.10 -17.40 -2.33
N LEU A 66 -16.42 -17.51 -2.35
CA LEU A 66 -17.23 -17.09 -3.48
C LEU A 66 -17.10 -15.58 -3.72
N TYR A 67 -17.15 -14.76 -2.66
CA TYR A 67 -17.03 -13.31 -2.77
C TYR A 67 -15.71 -12.87 -3.40
N ALA A 68 -14.60 -13.53 -3.09
CA ALA A 68 -13.31 -13.21 -3.68
C ALA A 68 -13.32 -13.31 -5.22
N HIS A 69 -14.02 -14.29 -5.78
CA HIS A 69 -14.14 -14.45 -7.24
C HIS A 69 -15.22 -13.55 -7.84
N VAL A 70 -16.38 -13.47 -7.21
CA VAL A 70 -17.52 -12.69 -7.72
C VAL A 70 -17.23 -11.20 -7.67
N ALA A 71 -16.51 -10.71 -6.66
CA ALA A 71 -16.14 -9.30 -6.57
C ALA A 71 -15.27 -8.88 -7.77
N ILE A 72 -14.32 -9.72 -8.18
CA ILE A 72 -13.49 -9.50 -9.36
C ILE A 72 -14.35 -9.42 -10.63
N ALA A 73 -15.21 -10.43 -10.83
CA ALA A 73 -16.06 -10.49 -12.03
C ALA A 73 -17.01 -9.30 -12.12
N CYS A 74 -17.69 -8.95 -11.03
CA CYS A 74 -18.59 -7.79 -10.98
C CYS A 74 -17.85 -6.48 -11.22
N GLN A 75 -16.66 -6.31 -10.65
CA GLN A 75 -15.87 -5.09 -10.84
C GLN A 75 -15.47 -4.94 -12.32
N HIS A 76 -14.99 -5.99 -12.97
CA HIS A 76 -14.66 -5.97 -14.40
C HIS A 76 -15.85 -5.55 -15.29
N LEU A 77 -17.05 -6.03 -14.99
CA LEU A 77 -18.23 -5.64 -15.76
C LEU A 77 -18.64 -4.18 -15.51
N LEU A 78 -18.54 -3.72 -14.26
CA LEU A 78 -18.82 -2.32 -13.93
C LEU A 78 -17.79 -1.38 -14.60
N ASP A 79 -16.55 -1.79 -14.66
CA ASP A 79 -15.48 -1.03 -15.33
C ASP A 79 -15.70 -0.98 -16.85
N ALA A 80 -16.08 -2.10 -17.46
CA ALA A 80 -16.41 -2.16 -18.88
C ALA A 80 -17.67 -1.32 -19.21
N GLU A 81 -18.72 -1.38 -18.39
CA GLU A 81 -19.92 -0.50 -18.53
C GLU A 81 -19.51 0.98 -18.41
N ALA A 82 -18.68 1.32 -17.42
CA ALA A 82 -18.17 2.68 -17.26
C ALA A 82 -17.31 3.13 -18.45
N GLU A 83 -16.53 2.25 -19.04
CA GLU A 83 -15.71 2.52 -20.23
C GLU A 83 -16.59 2.81 -21.47
N LEU A 84 -17.66 2.05 -21.66
CA LEU A 84 -18.60 2.20 -22.78
C LEU A 84 -19.50 3.45 -22.64
N CYS A 85 -19.86 3.83 -21.41
CA CYS A 85 -20.72 4.99 -21.13
C CYS A 85 -19.99 6.34 -21.19
N ARG A 86 -18.67 6.36 -21.44
CA ARG A 86 -17.87 7.59 -21.45
C ARG A 86 -17.84 8.22 -22.84
N ASP A 87 -18.42 9.40 -22.95
CA ASP A 87 -18.15 10.31 -24.04
C ASP A 87 -16.65 10.60 -24.14
N LYS A 88 -16.14 10.67 -25.36
CA LYS A 88 -14.75 10.52 -25.78
C LYS A 88 -13.72 11.53 -25.21
N ASN A 89 -14.08 12.45 -24.31
CA ASN A 89 -13.22 13.55 -23.92
C ASN A 89 -12.99 13.79 -22.41
N VAL A 90 -13.64 13.07 -21.51
CA VAL A 90 -13.44 13.28 -20.06
C VAL A 90 -12.87 12.00 -19.44
N CYS A 91 -11.64 12.06 -18.95
CA CYS A 91 -11.03 10.98 -18.16
C CYS A 91 -11.62 11.04 -16.76
N SER A 92 -12.61 10.17 -16.47
CA SER A 92 -13.29 10.09 -15.17
C SER A 92 -13.26 8.66 -14.63
N GLY A 93 -13.46 8.49 -13.35
CA GLY A 93 -13.52 7.17 -12.70
C GLY A 93 -13.03 7.22 -11.26
N THR A 94 -12.99 6.06 -10.63
CA THR A 94 -12.44 5.92 -9.27
C THR A 94 -11.24 4.98 -9.34
N ILE A 95 -10.17 5.32 -8.64
CA ILE A 95 -8.97 4.50 -8.46
C ILE A 95 -8.94 4.08 -6.99
N GLU A 96 -8.96 2.78 -6.72
CA GLU A 96 -8.72 2.20 -5.39
C GLU A 96 -7.21 1.98 -5.24
N LEU A 97 -6.54 2.88 -4.50
CA LEU A 97 -5.10 2.94 -4.37
C LEU A 97 -4.64 2.46 -2.99
N GLY A 98 -3.83 1.40 -2.94
CA GLY A 98 -3.15 0.96 -1.72
C GLY A 98 -1.79 1.63 -1.57
N VAL A 99 -1.47 2.15 -0.39
CA VAL A 99 -0.19 2.83 -0.16
C VAL A 99 0.38 2.49 1.21
N THR A 100 1.71 2.38 1.30
CA THR A 100 2.38 2.43 2.61
C THR A 100 2.65 3.89 2.97
N GLU A 101 2.69 4.19 4.27
CA GLU A 101 2.93 5.54 4.80
C GLU A 101 4.18 6.18 4.21
N THR A 102 5.30 5.45 4.25
CA THR A 102 6.56 5.91 3.69
C THR A 102 6.47 6.24 2.19
N ALA A 103 5.81 5.38 1.40
CA ALA A 103 5.64 5.61 -0.03
C ALA A 103 4.73 6.80 -0.34
N LEU A 104 3.69 7.01 0.49
CA LEU A 104 2.82 8.18 0.41
C LEU A 104 3.63 9.47 0.57
N HIS A 105 4.39 9.56 1.66
CA HIS A 105 5.16 10.77 1.99
C HIS A 105 6.34 11.02 1.04
N LEU A 106 7.08 9.97 0.65
CA LEU A 106 8.26 10.13 -0.20
C LEU A 106 7.93 10.47 -1.65
N PHE A 107 6.80 9.98 -2.17
CA PHE A 107 6.54 10.08 -3.60
C PHE A 107 5.14 10.59 -3.95
N LEU A 108 4.08 10.05 -3.33
CA LEU A 108 2.73 10.32 -3.83
C LEU A 108 2.21 11.70 -3.48
N LEU A 109 2.44 12.23 -2.28
CA LEU A 109 1.87 13.52 -1.86
C LEU A 109 2.22 14.66 -2.81
N GLN A 110 3.46 14.72 -3.28
CA GLN A 110 3.92 15.75 -4.21
C GLN A 110 3.22 15.65 -5.57
N ASN A 111 2.84 14.43 -5.97
CA ASN A 111 2.28 14.15 -7.29
C ASN A 111 0.75 14.16 -7.33
N LEU A 112 0.09 13.90 -6.19
CA LEU A 112 -1.37 13.83 -6.12
C LEU A 112 -2.05 15.17 -6.38
N HIS A 113 -1.49 16.26 -5.87
CA HIS A 113 -2.04 17.60 -6.08
C HIS A 113 -2.09 17.99 -7.57
N ASP A 114 -0.96 17.81 -8.25
CA ASP A 114 -0.85 18.14 -9.68
C ASP A 114 -1.74 17.22 -10.53
N PHE A 115 -1.77 15.92 -10.18
CA PHE A 115 -2.66 14.97 -10.86
C PHE A 115 -4.12 15.35 -10.69
N GLN A 116 -4.57 15.66 -9.48
CA GLN A 116 -5.96 16.04 -9.21
C GLN A 116 -6.36 17.34 -9.92
N THR A 117 -5.41 18.27 -10.07
CA THR A 117 -5.62 19.51 -10.83
C THR A 117 -5.79 19.24 -12.32
N GLY A 118 -4.99 18.32 -12.88
CA GLY A 118 -5.07 17.92 -14.29
C GLY A 118 -6.25 17.02 -14.64
N TYR A 119 -6.73 16.24 -13.66
CA TYR A 119 -7.79 15.24 -13.85
C TYR A 119 -8.85 15.31 -12.73
N PRO A 120 -9.60 16.42 -12.60
CA PRO A 120 -10.52 16.66 -11.47
C PRO A 120 -11.69 15.66 -11.40
N GLU A 121 -12.04 15.00 -12.51
CA GLU A 121 -13.10 14.00 -12.59
C GLU A 121 -12.66 12.59 -12.14
N ILE A 122 -11.35 12.38 -11.90
CA ILE A 122 -10.83 11.12 -11.35
C ILE A 122 -10.87 11.20 -9.83
N LYS A 123 -11.58 10.26 -9.20
CA LYS A 123 -11.60 10.10 -7.75
C LYS A 123 -10.53 9.09 -7.33
N ILE A 124 -9.72 9.43 -6.35
CA ILE A 124 -8.73 8.53 -5.76
C ILE A 124 -9.19 8.19 -4.34
N ARG A 125 -9.29 6.89 -4.05
CA ARG A 125 -9.54 6.36 -2.71
C ARG A 125 -8.27 5.70 -2.21
N ILE A 126 -7.68 6.29 -1.18
CA ILE A 126 -6.43 5.83 -0.61
C ILE A 126 -6.72 4.91 0.58
N GLN A 127 -6.11 3.72 0.56
CA GLN A 127 -6.09 2.78 1.68
C GLN A 127 -4.64 2.64 2.15
N ASN A 128 -4.38 3.09 3.38
CA ASN A 128 -3.07 2.94 4.02
C ASN A 128 -3.05 1.66 4.86
N ASN A 129 -2.08 0.79 4.56
CA ASN A 129 -1.86 -0.48 5.26
C ASN A 129 -0.41 -0.93 5.12
N THR A 130 -0.07 -2.05 5.75
CA THR A 130 1.25 -2.69 5.58
C THR A 130 1.43 -3.25 4.16
N THR A 131 2.68 -3.34 3.68
CA THR A 131 2.96 -3.90 2.35
C THR A 131 2.30 -5.27 2.11
N PRO A 132 2.38 -6.26 3.02
CA PRO A 132 1.72 -7.56 2.80
C PRO A 132 0.19 -7.46 2.66
N GLU A 133 -0.46 -6.60 3.44
CA GLU A 133 -1.92 -6.41 3.37
C GLU A 133 -2.35 -5.73 2.08
N ILE A 134 -1.58 -4.74 1.62
CA ILE A 134 -1.80 -4.06 0.34
C ILE A 134 -1.64 -5.05 -0.82
N LEU A 135 -0.56 -5.84 -0.86
CA LEU A 135 -0.33 -6.84 -1.90
C LEU A 135 -1.44 -7.90 -1.93
N LYS A 136 -1.89 -8.37 -0.76
CA LYS A 136 -3.04 -9.28 -0.66
C LYS A 136 -4.33 -8.64 -1.17
N SER A 137 -4.55 -7.37 -0.88
CA SER A 137 -5.75 -6.63 -1.34
C SER A 137 -5.72 -6.39 -2.85
N LEU A 138 -4.53 -6.13 -3.41
CA LEU A 138 -4.31 -5.99 -4.85
C LEU A 138 -4.59 -7.32 -5.58
N GLN A 139 -4.04 -8.43 -5.11
CA GLN A 139 -4.29 -9.77 -5.66
C GLN A 139 -5.78 -10.16 -5.61
N ASN A 140 -6.48 -9.77 -4.55
CA ASN A 140 -7.91 -10.03 -4.39
C ASN A 140 -8.81 -9.05 -5.17
N GLY A 141 -8.23 -8.08 -5.91
CA GLY A 141 -8.96 -7.11 -6.70
C GLY A 141 -9.75 -6.07 -5.91
N ARG A 142 -9.36 -5.84 -4.68
CA ARG A 142 -9.91 -4.77 -3.85
C ARG A 142 -9.22 -3.43 -4.13
N LEU A 143 -8.03 -3.49 -4.74
CA LEU A 143 -7.25 -2.34 -5.17
C LEU A 143 -6.95 -2.46 -6.66
N ASP A 144 -6.89 -1.31 -7.33
CA ASP A 144 -6.50 -1.19 -8.73
C ASP A 144 -5.00 -1.04 -8.88
N LEU A 145 -4.38 -0.38 -7.91
CA LEU A 145 -2.98 -0.01 -7.90
C LEU A 145 -2.44 -0.03 -6.48
N ALA A 146 -1.16 -0.37 -6.33
CA ALA A 146 -0.45 -0.25 -5.07
C ALA A 146 0.84 0.56 -5.25
N VAL A 147 1.19 1.39 -4.25
CA VAL A 147 2.48 2.08 -4.16
C VAL A 147 3.05 1.79 -2.78
N VAL A 148 4.09 0.97 -2.75
CA VAL A 148 4.64 0.41 -1.51
C VAL A 148 6.16 0.49 -1.48
N THR A 149 6.76 0.27 -0.30
CA THR A 149 8.21 0.22 -0.14
C THR A 149 8.72 -1.22 -0.04
N THR A 150 9.93 -1.44 -0.56
CA THR A 150 10.66 -2.71 -0.39
C THR A 150 11.13 -2.89 1.07
N PRO A 151 11.44 -4.15 1.55
CA PRO A 151 11.38 -5.40 0.80
C PRO A 151 9.98 -6.02 0.77
N PHE A 152 9.72 -6.79 -0.27
CA PHE A 152 8.58 -7.71 -0.36
C PHE A 152 8.87 -8.78 -1.42
N GLU A 153 8.16 -9.89 -1.36
CA GLU A 153 8.21 -10.92 -2.39
C GLU A 153 7.20 -10.57 -3.50
N LEU A 154 7.67 -10.50 -4.74
CA LEU A 154 6.81 -10.21 -5.89
C LEU A 154 6.14 -11.50 -6.35
N HIS A 155 4.82 -11.56 -6.27
CA HIS A 155 4.04 -12.66 -6.80
C HIS A 155 3.95 -12.59 -8.34
N ASP A 156 3.99 -13.73 -9.02
CA ASP A 156 4.01 -13.84 -10.49
C ASP A 156 2.84 -13.12 -11.19
N ALA A 157 1.68 -13.05 -10.56
CA ALA A 157 0.51 -12.35 -11.08
C ALA A 157 0.65 -10.82 -11.09
N LEU A 158 1.60 -10.26 -10.32
CA LEU A 158 1.78 -8.82 -10.20
C LEU A 158 2.86 -8.31 -11.14
N ALA A 159 2.64 -7.14 -11.72
CA ALA A 159 3.65 -6.31 -12.34
C ALA A 159 4.17 -5.28 -11.33
N CYS A 160 5.40 -4.85 -11.53
CA CYS A 160 6.08 -3.94 -10.63
C CYS A 160 6.97 -2.99 -11.44
N GLU A 161 6.95 -1.70 -11.07
CA GLU A 161 7.82 -0.66 -11.60
C GLU A 161 8.43 0.17 -10.47
N ASP A 162 9.67 0.60 -10.65
CA ASP A 162 10.39 1.43 -9.69
C ASP A 162 9.99 2.90 -9.88
N LEU A 163 9.67 3.56 -8.76
CA LEU A 163 9.31 4.98 -8.77
C LEU A 163 10.38 5.86 -8.13
N LEU A 164 11.01 5.42 -7.05
CA LEU A 164 11.98 6.18 -6.30
C LEU A 164 12.89 5.24 -5.50
N THR A 165 14.19 5.54 -5.48
CA THR A 165 15.15 4.92 -4.56
C THR A 165 15.45 5.88 -3.42
N PHE A 166 15.50 5.37 -2.18
CA PHE A 166 15.81 6.17 -1.01
C PHE A 166 16.70 5.39 -0.03
N ARG A 167 17.34 6.10 0.87
CA ARG A 167 18.15 5.53 1.94
C ARG A 167 17.46 5.71 3.27
N GLU A 168 17.66 4.73 4.14
CA GLU A 168 17.36 4.84 5.56
C GLU A 168 18.59 5.34 6.31
N VAL A 169 18.38 6.20 7.30
CA VAL A 169 19.44 6.70 8.17
C VAL A 169 19.06 6.45 9.63
N PRO A 170 19.98 6.04 10.48
CA PRO A 170 19.73 6.00 11.91
C PRO A 170 19.71 7.42 12.46
N ALA A 171 18.80 7.67 13.39
CA ALA A 171 18.62 8.98 14.00
C ALA A 171 18.23 8.87 15.49
N GLY A 172 18.47 9.92 16.22
CA GLY A 172 17.98 10.13 17.57
C GLY A 172 17.52 11.56 17.77
N GLY A 173 16.90 11.84 18.90
CA GLY A 173 16.58 13.22 19.29
C GLY A 173 17.83 13.98 19.77
N PRO A 174 17.70 15.28 20.17
CA PRO A 174 18.83 16.13 20.58
C PRO A 174 19.69 15.57 21.72
N ASP A 175 19.10 14.82 22.66
CA ASP A 175 19.84 14.22 23.77
C ASP A 175 20.83 13.14 23.31
N TYR A 176 20.69 12.64 22.08
CA TYR A 176 21.60 11.65 21.48
C TYR A 176 22.72 12.29 20.66
N ALA A 177 22.91 13.62 20.69
CA ALA A 177 23.91 14.33 19.91
C ALA A 177 25.35 13.78 20.09
N ALA A 178 25.71 13.40 21.33
CA ALA A 178 27.01 12.81 21.59
C ALA A 178 27.28 11.50 20.85
N LEU A 179 26.25 10.81 20.33
CA LEU A 179 26.41 9.59 19.54
C LEU A 179 26.78 9.86 18.07
N SER A 180 26.64 11.11 17.60
CA SER A 180 26.98 11.49 16.23
C SER A 180 28.47 11.71 15.99
N ASP A 181 29.27 11.85 17.07
CA ASP A 181 30.71 12.18 17.01
C ASP A 181 31.54 11.13 16.28
N ARG A 182 31.09 9.90 16.25
CA ARG A 182 31.77 8.79 15.55
C ARG A 182 30.79 7.74 15.03
N PRO A 183 31.18 6.99 14.00
CA PRO A 183 30.43 5.81 13.60
C PRO A 183 30.30 4.79 14.73
N MET A 184 29.11 4.20 14.90
CA MET A 184 28.85 3.18 15.89
C MET A 184 28.55 1.83 15.23
N THR A 185 28.75 0.75 15.96
CA THR A 185 28.34 -0.60 15.56
C THR A 185 26.85 -0.78 15.82
N LEU A 186 26.21 -1.71 15.10
CA LEU A 186 24.83 -2.13 15.42
C LEU A 186 24.71 -2.70 16.83
N LYS A 187 25.76 -3.28 17.38
CA LYS A 187 25.82 -3.76 18.77
C LYS A 187 25.75 -2.61 19.77
N GLU A 188 26.42 -1.49 19.50
CA GLU A 188 26.31 -0.27 20.31
C GLU A 188 24.93 0.37 20.15
N PHE A 189 24.40 0.43 18.92
CA PHE A 189 23.05 0.96 18.64
C PHE A 189 21.97 0.24 19.46
N ARG A 190 22.05 -1.08 19.60
CA ARG A 190 21.13 -1.90 20.43
C ARG A 190 21.17 -1.58 21.93
N LEU A 191 22.18 -0.91 22.44
CA LEU A 191 22.22 -0.51 23.85
C LEU A 191 21.23 0.61 24.17
N HIS A 192 20.70 1.27 23.14
CA HIS A 192 19.69 2.31 23.26
C HIS A 192 18.29 1.75 22.98
N SER A 193 17.26 2.45 23.48
CA SER A 193 15.86 2.12 23.17
C SER A 193 15.62 2.30 21.69
N ILE A 194 15.42 1.20 20.95
CA ILE A 194 15.10 1.26 19.51
C ILE A 194 13.60 1.50 19.34
N ILE A 195 13.26 2.52 18.56
CA ILE A 195 11.88 2.80 18.12
C ILE A 195 11.75 2.31 16.68
N GLY A 196 10.82 1.41 16.43
CA GLY A 196 10.64 0.80 15.11
C GLY A 196 9.21 0.38 14.83
N LEU A 197 8.97 -0.07 13.60
CA LEU A 197 7.68 -0.61 13.22
C LEU A 197 7.56 -2.06 13.69
N GLY A 198 6.31 -2.47 13.99
CA GLY A 198 6.00 -3.81 14.48
C GLY A 198 6.22 -4.92 13.45
N TYR A 199 6.24 -6.15 13.95
CA TYR A 199 6.35 -7.38 13.17
C TYR A 199 5.32 -7.42 12.02
N GLY A 200 5.74 -7.98 10.87
CA GLY A 200 4.88 -8.09 9.68
C GLY A 200 4.87 -6.85 8.78
N THR A 201 5.65 -5.82 9.09
CA THR A 201 5.87 -4.68 8.19
C THR A 201 7.13 -4.88 7.33
N ALA A 202 7.15 -4.30 6.12
CA ALA A 202 8.33 -4.33 5.26
C ALA A 202 9.57 -3.71 5.93
N SER A 203 9.38 -2.65 6.72
CA SER A 203 10.47 -1.99 7.43
C SER A 203 11.03 -2.86 8.55
N TYR A 204 10.18 -3.57 9.30
CA TYR A 204 10.64 -4.53 10.30
C TYR A 204 11.51 -5.62 9.65
N GLU A 205 11.05 -6.23 8.55
CA GLU A 205 11.81 -7.27 7.86
C GLU A 205 13.12 -6.72 7.26
N TYR A 206 13.11 -5.48 6.78
CA TYR A 206 14.33 -4.81 6.31
C TYR A 206 15.38 -4.67 7.42
N TYR A 207 15.01 -4.10 8.57
CA TYR A 207 15.97 -3.91 9.67
C TYR A 207 16.38 -5.23 10.28
N ARG A 208 15.44 -6.15 10.46
CA ARG A 208 15.73 -7.50 10.95
C ARG A 208 16.82 -8.18 10.10
N LYS A 209 16.72 -8.08 8.75
CA LYS A 209 17.73 -8.64 7.85
C LYS A 209 19.10 -8.02 8.07
N VAL A 210 19.18 -6.69 8.17
CA VAL A 210 20.45 -5.97 8.43
C VAL A 210 21.09 -6.42 9.75
N PHE A 211 20.30 -6.60 10.80
CA PHE A 211 20.82 -7.07 12.10
C PHE A 211 21.26 -8.53 12.05
N ILE A 212 20.50 -9.42 11.41
CA ILE A 212 20.87 -10.84 11.24
C ILE A 212 22.19 -10.99 10.46
N GLU A 213 22.44 -10.20 9.43
CA GLU A 213 23.70 -10.20 8.67
C GLU A 213 24.90 -9.84 9.56
N GLN A 214 24.69 -9.16 10.67
CA GLN A 214 25.68 -8.87 11.69
C GLN A 214 25.61 -9.83 12.90
N HIS A 215 24.90 -10.95 12.78
CA HIS A 215 24.70 -11.94 13.84
C HIS A 215 24.03 -11.35 15.10
N LEU A 216 23.12 -10.40 14.93
CA LEU A 216 22.36 -9.74 15.98
C LEU A 216 20.87 -9.93 15.78
N ASP A 217 20.12 -9.96 16.88
CA ASP A 217 18.66 -9.90 16.83
C ASP A 217 18.20 -8.44 16.78
N TYR A 218 17.17 -8.17 15.97
CA TYR A 218 16.49 -6.88 15.93
C TYR A 218 15.30 -6.91 16.89
N GLU A 219 15.35 -6.08 17.90
CA GLU A 219 14.28 -5.90 18.87
C GLU A 219 14.00 -4.42 19.07
N SER A 220 12.75 -4.02 18.95
CA SER A 220 12.29 -2.67 19.24
C SER A 220 11.85 -2.58 20.70
N ALA A 221 12.36 -1.60 21.44
CA ALA A 221 11.89 -1.29 22.79
C ALA A 221 10.51 -0.60 22.74
N MET A 222 10.23 0.10 21.63
CA MET A 222 8.94 0.74 21.36
C MET A 222 8.52 0.43 19.93
N GLU A 223 7.36 -0.18 19.75
CA GLU A 223 6.79 -0.49 18.44
C GLU A 223 5.66 0.48 18.09
N VAL A 224 5.69 0.98 16.87
CA VAL A 224 4.66 1.87 16.32
C VAL A 224 3.98 1.24 15.11
N ALA A 225 2.73 1.62 14.86
CA ALA A 225 1.94 1.08 13.77
C ALA A 225 2.33 1.65 12.39
N THR A 226 2.76 2.92 12.35
CA THR A 226 3.03 3.69 11.12
C THR A 226 4.36 4.44 11.22
N ALA A 227 5.01 4.66 10.08
CA ALA A 227 6.35 5.25 10.02
C ALA A 227 6.37 6.73 10.43
N ASP A 228 5.28 7.46 10.25
CA ASP A 228 5.13 8.86 10.65
C ASP A 228 5.23 9.10 12.15
N LEU A 229 4.96 8.05 12.96
CA LEU A 229 5.10 8.14 14.42
C LEU A 229 6.56 8.05 14.90
N VAL A 230 7.49 7.53 14.09
CA VAL A 230 8.89 7.36 14.49
C VAL A 230 9.56 8.71 14.74
N ILE A 231 9.48 9.64 13.80
CA ILE A 231 10.12 10.96 13.89
C ILE A 231 9.69 11.74 15.16
N PRO A 232 8.40 11.91 15.46
CA PRO A 232 7.97 12.61 16.69
C PRO A 232 8.48 11.96 17.98
N LEU A 233 8.58 10.62 18.02
CA LEU A 233 9.10 9.93 19.20
C LEU A 233 10.61 10.15 19.37
N LEU A 234 11.36 10.14 18.27
CA LEU A 234 12.79 10.47 18.28
C LEU A 234 13.02 11.92 18.74
N GLN A 235 12.26 12.88 18.21
CA GLN A 235 12.34 14.31 18.60
C GLN A 235 12.11 14.51 20.09
N ASN A 236 11.31 13.66 20.73
CA ASN A 236 11.05 13.69 22.16
C ASN A 236 12.07 12.85 22.98
N ASN A 237 13.19 12.47 22.40
CA ASN A 237 14.28 11.75 23.05
C ASN A 237 13.88 10.38 23.65
N LEU A 238 12.86 9.72 23.09
CA LEU A 238 12.39 8.43 23.60
C LEU A 238 13.27 7.25 23.18
N GLY A 239 14.20 7.48 22.25
CA GLY A 239 15.12 6.45 21.79
C GLY A 239 15.84 6.84 20.51
N VAL A 240 16.38 5.82 19.84
CA VAL A 240 16.99 5.89 18.52
C VAL A 240 16.17 5.05 17.55
N GLY A 241 16.24 5.34 16.25
CA GLY A 241 15.50 4.60 15.25
C GLY A 241 16.04 4.81 13.85
N PHE A 242 15.38 4.22 12.88
CA PHE A 242 15.71 4.39 11.47
C PHE A 242 14.59 5.18 10.79
N VAL A 243 14.98 6.11 9.94
CA VAL A 243 14.04 6.97 9.23
C VAL A 243 14.48 7.15 7.78
N PRO A 244 13.55 7.30 6.82
CA PRO A 244 13.92 7.66 5.45
C PRO A 244 14.63 9.01 5.41
N GLU A 245 15.85 9.05 4.87
CA GLU A 245 16.68 10.25 4.83
C GLU A 245 15.94 11.48 4.28
N PRO A 246 15.18 11.40 3.16
CA PRO A 246 14.48 12.56 2.63
C PRO A 246 13.39 13.12 3.56
N LEU A 247 12.78 12.25 4.40
CA LEU A 247 11.77 12.69 5.37
C LEU A 247 12.41 13.28 6.63
N ALA A 248 13.60 12.83 6.97
CA ALA A 248 14.33 13.30 8.15
C ALA A 248 15.14 14.58 7.89
N ALA A 249 15.51 14.87 6.65
CA ALA A 249 16.36 16.01 6.27
C ALA A 249 15.92 17.36 6.88
N PRO A 250 14.64 17.78 6.84
CA PRO A 250 14.22 19.04 7.44
C PRO A 250 14.42 19.11 8.97
N PHE A 251 14.39 17.94 9.63
CA PHE A 251 14.57 17.82 11.07
C PHE A 251 16.06 17.79 11.47
N PHE A 252 16.93 17.38 10.57
CA PHE A 252 18.36 17.51 10.73
C PHE A 252 18.82 18.97 10.54
N GLU A 253 18.24 19.68 9.57
CA GLU A 253 18.54 21.10 9.32
C GLU A 253 18.18 22.03 10.48
N ASN A 254 17.15 21.68 11.26
CA ASN A 254 16.69 22.48 12.40
C ASN A 254 17.12 21.90 13.76
N ASP A 255 18.05 20.95 13.79
CA ASP A 255 18.60 20.29 14.97
C ASP A 255 17.55 19.58 15.87
N SER A 256 16.34 19.33 15.36
CA SER A 256 15.31 18.61 16.11
C SER A 256 15.47 17.08 16.04
N LEU A 257 16.32 16.60 15.13
CA LEU A 257 16.86 15.25 15.07
C LEU A 257 18.37 15.31 14.82
N VAL A 258 19.07 14.30 15.29
CA VAL A 258 20.50 14.11 15.09
C VAL A 258 20.72 12.89 14.22
N PRO A 259 21.37 13.02 13.05
CA PRO A 259 21.74 11.87 12.24
C PRO A 259 22.86 11.08 12.94
N LEU A 260 22.69 9.78 13.02
CA LEU A 260 23.70 8.86 13.57
C LEU A 260 24.39 8.13 12.41
N THR A 261 25.62 7.70 12.63
CA THR A 261 26.38 6.97 11.61
C THR A 261 26.65 5.55 12.10
N LEU A 262 26.36 4.55 11.25
CA LEU A 262 26.73 3.16 11.49
C LEU A 262 27.99 2.81 10.72
N ASN A 263 28.78 1.88 11.28
CA ASN A 263 29.97 1.30 10.61
C ASN A 263 29.60 0.24 9.55
N VAL A 264 28.31 -0.07 9.38
CA VAL A 264 27.78 -0.96 8.34
C VAL A 264 26.85 -0.17 7.43
N PRO A 265 26.90 -0.40 6.10
CA PRO A 265 25.99 0.28 5.18
C PRO A 265 24.57 -0.26 5.36
N LEU A 266 23.60 0.62 5.27
CA LEU A 266 22.19 0.26 5.10
C LEU A 266 21.90 0.14 3.60
N PRO A 267 21.37 -0.99 3.10
CA PRO A 267 20.99 -1.13 1.70
C PRO A 267 19.93 -0.09 1.32
N SER A 268 19.95 0.40 0.09
CA SER A 268 18.90 1.28 -0.41
C SER A 268 17.57 0.55 -0.47
N ARG A 269 16.48 1.30 -0.29
CA ARG A 269 15.10 0.84 -0.45
C ARG A 269 14.46 1.55 -1.63
N GLU A 270 13.38 0.98 -2.11
CA GLU A 270 12.66 1.51 -3.27
C GLU A 270 11.19 1.71 -2.95
N VAL A 271 10.62 2.74 -3.53
CA VAL A 271 9.17 2.90 -3.70
C VAL A 271 8.80 2.28 -5.04
N LYS A 272 7.87 1.36 -5.02
CA LYS A 272 7.45 0.62 -6.22
C LYS A 272 5.95 0.76 -6.44
N MET A 273 5.57 0.87 -7.72
CA MET A 273 4.20 0.81 -8.18
C MET A 273 3.88 -0.62 -8.65
N LEU A 274 2.75 -1.18 -8.20
CA LEU A 274 2.35 -2.54 -8.54
C LEU A 274 0.89 -2.60 -8.99
N TRP A 275 0.60 -3.50 -9.94
CA TRP A 275 -0.74 -3.83 -10.42
C TRP A 275 -0.85 -5.30 -10.80
N ASP A 276 -2.07 -5.80 -10.92
CA ASP A 276 -2.35 -7.17 -11.35
C ASP A 276 -2.28 -7.25 -12.88
N LYS A 277 -1.35 -8.09 -13.42
CA LYS A 277 -1.17 -8.31 -14.87
C LYS A 277 -2.39 -8.95 -15.53
N SER A 278 -3.16 -9.72 -14.77
CA SER A 278 -4.30 -10.48 -15.30
C SER A 278 -5.54 -9.61 -15.52
N ARG A 279 -5.51 -8.36 -15.03
CA ARG A 279 -6.65 -7.44 -15.08
C ARG A 279 -6.42 -6.31 -16.04
N SER A 280 -7.47 -5.96 -16.78
CA SER A 280 -7.49 -4.72 -17.55
C SER A 280 -7.53 -3.53 -16.61
N GLN A 281 -6.59 -2.63 -16.74
CA GLN A 281 -6.62 -1.37 -16.01
C GLN A 281 -7.75 -0.49 -16.54
N SER A 282 -8.50 0.16 -15.63
CA SER A 282 -9.42 1.21 -16.03
C SER A 282 -8.66 2.36 -16.70
N ARG A 283 -9.34 3.17 -17.51
CA ARG A 283 -8.71 4.34 -18.14
C ARG A 283 -8.16 5.31 -17.09
N ALA A 284 -8.87 5.49 -15.97
CA ALA A 284 -8.42 6.32 -14.87
C ALA A 284 -7.11 5.79 -14.26
N THR A 285 -7.06 4.48 -13.98
CA THR A 285 -5.86 3.82 -13.45
C THR A 285 -4.70 3.90 -14.44
N ALA A 286 -4.93 3.61 -15.72
CA ALA A 286 -3.90 3.71 -16.76
C ALA A 286 -3.35 5.14 -16.91
N THR A 287 -4.23 6.16 -16.85
CA THR A 287 -3.83 7.57 -16.87
C THR A 287 -2.96 7.92 -15.66
N PHE A 288 -3.35 7.46 -14.47
CA PHE A 288 -2.57 7.70 -13.25
C PHE A 288 -1.22 7.00 -13.29
N CYS A 289 -1.15 5.74 -13.74
CA CYS A 289 0.11 5.04 -13.93
C CYS A 289 1.04 5.76 -14.90
N SER A 290 0.53 6.21 -16.05
CA SER A 290 1.32 6.97 -17.03
C SER A 290 1.84 8.28 -16.44
N TYR A 291 1.01 8.99 -15.70
CA TYR A 291 1.39 10.21 -15.00
C TYR A 291 2.54 9.95 -13.99
N LEU A 292 2.43 8.91 -13.16
CA LEU A 292 3.48 8.57 -12.19
C LEU A 292 4.80 8.19 -12.87
N ARG A 293 4.76 7.47 -14.01
CA ARG A 293 5.96 7.16 -14.81
C ARG A 293 6.67 8.41 -15.33
N GLU A 294 5.90 9.37 -15.83
CA GLU A 294 6.47 10.65 -16.32
C GLU A 294 7.15 11.43 -15.18
N ARG A 295 6.57 11.40 -13.98
CA ARG A 295 7.16 12.05 -12.81
C ARG A 295 8.42 11.34 -12.32
N CYS A 296 8.44 10.01 -12.34
CA CYS A 296 9.63 9.23 -12.03
C CYS A 296 10.81 9.61 -12.95
N GLN A 297 10.58 9.70 -14.25
CA GLN A 297 11.62 10.07 -15.23
C GLN A 297 12.18 11.49 -15.03
N ARG A 298 11.36 12.43 -14.56
CA ARG A 298 11.80 13.81 -14.27
C ARG A 298 12.62 13.92 -12.97
N ASN A 299 12.43 13.01 -12.05
CA ASN A 299 13.12 13.00 -10.75
C ASN A 299 14.41 12.15 -10.74
N LEU A 300 14.71 11.45 -11.83
CA LEU A 300 16.01 10.82 -11.98
C LEU A 300 17.05 11.93 -12.16
N PRO A 301 18.13 11.99 -11.34
CA PRO A 301 19.25 12.86 -11.62
C PRO A 301 19.74 12.50 -13.02
N ILE A 302 19.95 13.52 -13.87
CA ILE A 302 20.63 13.36 -15.16
C ILE A 302 21.97 12.73 -14.80
N LEU A 303 22.13 11.45 -15.09
CA LEU A 303 23.43 10.77 -14.99
C LEU A 303 24.32 11.47 -16.01
N ASP A 304 25.23 12.32 -15.52
CA ASP A 304 26.29 12.90 -16.35
C ASP A 304 27.12 11.74 -16.92
N PRO A 305 27.19 11.58 -18.24
CA PRO A 305 27.94 10.48 -18.87
C PRO A 305 29.46 10.59 -18.70
N GLU A 306 29.97 11.57 -17.95
CA GLU A 306 31.41 11.82 -17.81
C GLU A 306 32.09 11.12 -16.61
N ASN A 307 31.38 10.33 -15.78
CA ASN A 307 31.97 9.73 -14.58
C ASN A 307 32.34 8.24 -14.73
N GLU A 308 32.26 7.63 -15.92
CA GLU A 308 32.73 6.25 -16.18
C GLU A 308 34.21 6.13 -16.62
N SER A 309 34.98 7.22 -16.64
CA SER A 309 36.35 7.18 -17.20
C SER A 309 37.49 7.16 -16.18
N VAL A 310 37.26 6.89 -14.87
CA VAL A 310 38.33 6.85 -13.84
C VAL A 310 38.36 5.54 -13.05
N ALA A 311 38.01 4.43 -13.67
CA ALA A 311 38.26 3.09 -13.06
C ALA A 311 38.90 2.16 -14.08
N GLY A 312 40.08 2.54 -14.56
CA GLY A 312 40.87 1.74 -15.48
C GLY A 312 42.28 2.29 -15.63
N ASN A 313 43.08 2.10 -14.60
CA ASN A 313 44.56 1.94 -14.73
C ASN A 313 45.12 1.30 -13.47
#